data_596c49bee88eee5ce5bd7b5238981434
#
_entry.id   596c49bee88eee5ce5bd7b5238981434
#
_cell.length_a   1.000
_cell.length_b   1.000
_cell.length_c   1.000
_cell.angle_alpha   90.00
_cell.angle_beta   90.00
_cell.angle_gamma   90.00
#
_symmetry.space_group_name_H-M   'P 1'
#
loop_
_entity.id
_entity.type
_entity.pdbx_description
1 polymer ?
#
loop_
_entity_poly.entity_id
_entity_poly.type
_entity_poly.pdbx_seq_one_letter_code
_entity_poly.pdbx_strand_id
1 'polypeptide(L)'
;MEVADLHAIAEIAHRKGVPLIADSTVIPFTETQLKELGVDVEVVSSTKYLSGGGTSLGGLVIDYGTFPQINQRIKYELLFNLGAYMTPQTAYLQTLGLETLDVRYQRQASNALELSKTLKESGLVKAVNYIGLEDNPYYELAQRQFGKTAGAMLTIDLRSKDHCFRFLNRLRLIHRIG
;
A
#
# COMPACT_ATOMS: atom_id res chain seq x y z
N MET A 1 -7.48 8.82 4.72
CA MET A 1 -6.73 8.25 3.59
C MET A 1 -7.17 8.98 2.34
N GLU A 2 -6.23 9.28 1.48
CA GLU A 2 -6.44 9.99 0.21
C GLU A 2 -5.88 9.12 -0.92
N VAL A 3 -6.39 9.32 -2.14
CA VAL A 3 -5.93 8.62 -3.33
C VAL A 3 -5.42 9.66 -4.33
N ALA A 4 -4.18 9.48 -4.78
CA ALA A 4 -3.63 10.30 -5.86
C ALA A 4 -4.18 9.82 -7.21
N ASP A 5 -4.51 10.74 -8.10
CA ASP A 5 -4.84 10.40 -9.50
C ASP A 5 -3.52 10.15 -10.25
N LEU A 6 -3.12 8.89 -10.30
CA LEU A 6 -1.84 8.47 -10.87
C LEU A 6 -1.75 8.80 -12.37
N HIS A 7 -2.84 8.61 -13.10
CA HIS A 7 -2.87 8.90 -14.53
C HIS A 7 -2.67 10.39 -14.81
N ALA A 8 -3.39 11.26 -14.10
CA ALA A 8 -3.23 12.71 -14.26
C ALA A 8 -1.83 13.19 -13.86
N ILE A 9 -1.23 12.60 -12.80
CA ILE A 9 0.13 12.92 -12.37
C ILE A 9 1.14 12.44 -13.41
N ALA A 10 0.98 11.23 -13.95
CA ALA A 10 1.83 10.68 -15.01
C ALA A 10 1.85 11.57 -16.23
N GLU A 11 0.71 12.03 -16.70
CA GLU A 11 0.63 12.96 -17.84
C GLU A 11 1.42 14.24 -17.61
N ILE A 12 1.36 14.80 -16.39
CA ILE A 12 2.12 16.01 -16.04
C ILE A 12 3.63 15.71 -16.02
N ALA A 13 4.03 14.62 -15.37
CA ALA A 13 5.42 14.21 -15.25
C ALA A 13 6.04 13.94 -16.63
N HIS A 14 5.37 13.14 -17.45
CA HIS A 14 5.88 12.76 -18.78
C HIS A 14 5.97 13.95 -19.74
N ARG A 15 5.06 14.94 -19.68
CA ARG A 15 5.23 16.20 -20.42
C ARG A 15 6.49 16.97 -20.05
N LYS A 16 7.03 16.72 -18.86
CA LYS A 16 8.29 17.31 -18.40
C LYS A 16 9.50 16.38 -18.56
N GLY A 17 9.31 15.21 -19.14
CA GLY A 17 10.36 14.21 -19.32
C GLY A 17 10.88 13.62 -18.01
N VAL A 18 10.06 13.63 -16.94
CA VAL A 18 10.43 13.05 -15.64
C VAL A 18 9.58 11.80 -15.35
N PRO A 19 10.17 10.79 -14.68
CA PRO A 19 9.45 9.56 -14.33
C PRO A 19 8.47 9.80 -13.18
N LEU A 20 7.36 9.03 -13.18
CA LEU A 20 6.50 8.88 -12.03
C LEU A 20 6.92 7.64 -11.23
N ILE A 21 7.31 7.87 -9.99
CA ILE A 21 7.64 6.80 -9.03
C ILE A 21 6.50 6.71 -8.01
N ALA A 22 5.90 5.53 -7.85
CA ALA A 22 4.82 5.31 -6.91
C ALA A 22 5.23 4.31 -5.82
N ASP A 23 4.93 4.63 -4.57
CA ASP A 23 4.98 3.67 -3.47
C ASP A 23 3.62 2.96 -3.37
N SER A 24 3.61 1.68 -3.70
CA SER A 24 2.41 0.82 -3.70
C SER A 24 2.36 -0.13 -2.51
N THR A 25 3.10 0.15 -1.45
CA THR A 25 3.18 -0.74 -0.29
C THR A 25 1.82 -1.15 0.27
N VAL A 26 0.83 -0.24 0.24
CA VAL A 26 -0.50 -0.48 0.82
C VAL A 26 -1.51 -1.14 -0.12
N ILE A 27 -1.20 -1.18 -1.41
CA ILE A 27 -1.97 -1.91 -2.42
C ILE A 27 -0.96 -2.76 -3.20
N PRO A 28 -0.90 -4.07 -2.96
CA PRO A 28 0.11 -4.93 -3.57
C PRO A 28 0.07 -4.92 -5.11
N PHE A 29 1.23 -5.00 -5.72
CA PHE A 29 1.41 -5.04 -7.18
C PHE A 29 0.70 -6.21 -7.87
N THR A 30 0.31 -7.24 -7.13
CA THR A 30 -0.50 -8.36 -7.61
C THR A 30 -1.97 -7.98 -7.83
N GLU A 31 -2.44 -6.93 -7.15
CA GLU A 31 -3.84 -6.48 -7.20
C GLU A 31 -4.03 -5.30 -8.18
N THR A 32 -2.95 -4.69 -8.65
CA THR A 32 -3.01 -3.49 -9.49
C THR A 32 -1.99 -3.53 -10.61
N GLN A 33 -2.31 -2.88 -11.72
CA GLN A 33 -1.39 -2.73 -12.85
C GLN A 33 -0.99 -1.25 -12.99
N LEU A 34 -0.14 -0.78 -12.07
CA LEU A 34 0.26 0.62 -12.01
C LEU A 34 0.95 1.11 -13.29
N LYS A 35 1.57 0.22 -14.04
CA LYS A 35 2.12 0.51 -15.37
C LYS A 35 1.06 1.09 -16.32
N GLU A 36 -0.14 0.57 -16.30
CA GLU A 36 -1.25 1.04 -17.15
C GLU A 36 -1.75 2.43 -16.76
N LEU A 37 -1.47 2.85 -15.52
CA LEU A 37 -1.76 4.19 -15.01
C LEU A 37 -0.63 5.19 -15.28
N GLY A 38 0.43 4.76 -15.99
CA GLY A 38 1.56 5.61 -16.35
C GLY A 38 2.66 5.68 -15.28
N VAL A 39 2.65 4.79 -14.28
CA VAL A 39 3.75 4.68 -13.33
C VAL A 39 4.96 4.04 -14.02
N ASP A 40 6.14 4.63 -13.86
CA ASP A 40 7.38 4.17 -14.48
C ASP A 40 8.18 3.27 -13.56
N VAL A 41 8.14 3.57 -12.26
CA VAL A 41 8.81 2.79 -11.23
C VAL A 41 7.89 2.63 -10.04
N GLU A 42 7.79 1.40 -9.56
CA GLU A 42 7.03 1.06 -8.35
C GLU A 42 7.99 0.68 -7.22
N VAL A 43 7.77 1.25 -6.04
CA VAL A 43 8.54 0.95 -4.84
C VAL A 43 7.61 0.30 -3.82
N VAL A 44 8.05 -0.82 -3.25
CA VAL A 44 7.24 -1.61 -2.32
C VAL A 44 8.04 -1.94 -1.08
N SER A 45 7.52 -1.61 0.10
CA SER A 45 8.02 -2.20 1.35
C SER A 45 7.55 -3.64 1.45
N SER A 46 8.39 -4.58 1.04
CA SER A 46 8.07 -6.01 1.11
C SER A 46 8.00 -6.54 2.55
N THR A 47 8.47 -5.78 3.53
CA THR A 47 8.28 -6.01 4.97
C THR A 47 6.81 -6.09 5.36
N LYS A 48 5.92 -5.39 4.66
CA LYS A 48 4.49 -5.24 5.03
C LYS A 48 3.66 -6.43 4.56
N TYR A 49 2.92 -6.27 3.49
CA TYR A 49 1.99 -7.30 3.03
C TYR A 49 2.70 -8.53 2.44
N LEU A 50 3.80 -8.31 1.71
CA LEU A 50 4.48 -9.38 0.99
C LEU A 50 5.10 -10.41 1.94
N SER A 51 5.81 -9.98 2.99
CA SER A 51 6.47 -10.92 3.93
C SER A 51 5.49 -11.83 4.70
N GLY A 52 4.20 -11.51 4.69
CA GLY A 52 3.17 -12.37 5.25
C GLY A 52 2.93 -12.28 6.75
N GLY A 53 3.76 -11.56 7.49
CA GLY A 53 3.62 -11.45 8.95
C GLY A 53 4.78 -10.72 9.61
N GLY A 54 5.47 -9.86 8.84
CA GLY A 54 6.66 -9.17 9.35
C GLY A 54 7.82 -10.10 9.63
N THR A 55 7.91 -11.21 8.89
CA THR A 55 8.94 -12.25 9.09
C THR A 55 10.33 -11.79 8.65
N SER A 56 10.41 -10.80 7.78
CA SER A 56 11.66 -10.25 7.25
C SER A 56 11.50 -8.81 6.82
N LEU A 57 12.59 -8.05 6.87
CA LEU A 57 12.66 -6.70 6.33
C LEU A 57 13.08 -6.76 4.86
N GLY A 58 12.49 -5.92 4.03
CA GLY A 58 12.89 -5.83 2.64
C GLY A 58 12.11 -4.77 1.85
N GLY A 59 12.58 -4.54 0.64
CA GLY A 59 11.94 -3.66 -0.34
C GLY A 59 12.11 -4.21 -1.75
N LEU A 60 11.20 -3.84 -2.61
CA LEU A 60 11.27 -4.12 -4.05
C LEU A 60 11.23 -2.80 -4.81
N VAL A 61 11.98 -2.77 -5.91
CA VAL A 61 11.87 -1.72 -6.92
C VAL A 61 11.52 -2.40 -8.22
N ILE A 62 10.37 -2.08 -8.78
CA ILE A 62 9.87 -2.62 -10.04
C ILE A 62 10.00 -1.52 -11.09
N ASP A 63 10.93 -1.69 -12.03
CA ASP A 63 11.17 -0.78 -13.13
C ASP A 63 10.43 -1.27 -14.38
N TYR A 64 9.51 -0.47 -14.88
CA TYR A 64 8.72 -0.80 -16.08
C TYR A 64 9.44 -0.48 -17.40
N GLY A 65 10.69 0.05 -17.32
CA GLY A 65 11.58 0.22 -18.47
C GLY A 65 11.35 1.48 -19.31
N THR A 66 10.48 2.38 -18.90
CA THR A 66 10.18 3.62 -19.61
C THR A 66 11.37 4.58 -19.60
N PHE A 67 12.16 4.56 -18.53
CA PHE A 67 13.34 5.40 -18.31
C PHE A 67 14.60 4.53 -18.09
N PRO A 68 15.30 4.06 -19.16
CA PRO A 68 16.41 3.12 -19.05
C PRO A 68 17.54 3.54 -18.12
N GLN A 69 17.78 4.85 -17.98
CA GLN A 69 18.81 5.40 -17.09
C GLN A 69 18.55 5.07 -15.61
N ILE A 70 17.29 4.89 -15.20
CA ILE A 70 16.95 4.54 -13.81
C ILE A 70 17.45 3.14 -13.49
N ASN A 71 17.18 2.17 -14.37
CA ASN A 71 17.63 0.80 -14.19
C ASN A 71 19.15 0.69 -14.10
N GLN A 72 19.87 1.42 -14.96
CA GLN A 72 21.34 1.47 -14.93
C GLN A 72 21.85 1.99 -13.60
N ARG A 73 21.28 3.10 -13.10
CA ARG A 73 21.69 3.67 -11.81
C ARG A 73 21.38 2.73 -10.65
N ILE A 74 20.21 2.11 -10.62
CA ILE A 74 19.86 1.12 -9.58
C ILE A 74 20.84 -0.04 -9.60
N LYS A 75 21.15 -0.62 -10.77
CA LYS A 75 22.07 -1.75 -10.89
C LYS A 75 23.50 -1.40 -10.48
N TYR A 76 24.05 -0.34 -11.04
CA TYR A 76 25.47 -0.04 -10.87
C TYR A 76 25.77 0.77 -9.63
N GLU A 77 24.95 1.79 -9.31
CA GLU A 77 25.23 2.65 -8.17
C GLU A 77 24.75 2.02 -6.84
N LEU A 78 23.56 1.44 -6.80
CA LEU A 78 22.98 0.92 -5.56
C LEU A 78 23.31 -0.55 -5.35
N LEU A 79 22.97 -1.43 -6.30
CA LEU A 79 23.13 -2.86 -6.08
C LEU A 79 24.61 -3.27 -6.15
N PHE A 80 25.33 -2.87 -7.20
CA PHE A 80 26.71 -3.30 -7.39
C PHE A 80 27.69 -2.59 -6.46
N ASN A 81 27.65 -1.25 -6.39
CA ASN A 81 28.64 -0.49 -5.62
C ASN A 81 28.32 -0.47 -4.10
N LEU A 82 27.06 -0.36 -3.71
CA LEU A 82 26.66 -0.28 -2.30
C LEU A 82 26.22 -1.61 -1.69
N GLY A 83 25.99 -2.64 -2.52
CA GLY A 83 25.53 -3.94 -2.05
C GLY A 83 24.12 -3.90 -1.42
N ALA A 84 23.27 -2.99 -1.87
CA ALA A 84 21.92 -2.82 -1.34
C ALA A 84 20.93 -3.89 -1.88
N TYR A 85 21.21 -5.15 -1.62
CA TYR A 85 20.37 -6.28 -2.05
C TYR A 85 20.02 -7.21 -0.91
N MET A 86 18.92 -7.94 -1.07
CA MET A 86 18.49 -8.93 -0.08
C MET A 86 19.48 -10.09 0.05
N THR A 87 19.62 -10.61 1.26
CA THR A 87 20.27 -11.90 1.44
C THR A 87 19.40 -13.02 0.86
N PRO A 88 19.98 -14.16 0.45
CA PRO A 88 19.20 -15.31 -0.02
C PRO A 88 18.17 -15.79 1.00
N GLN A 89 18.48 -15.75 2.28
CA GLN A 89 17.56 -16.11 3.35
C GLN A 89 16.36 -15.15 3.42
N THR A 90 16.59 -13.84 3.33
CA THR A 90 15.50 -12.84 3.29
C THR A 90 14.63 -13.05 2.06
N ALA A 91 15.23 -13.25 0.89
CA ALA A 91 14.51 -13.50 -0.35
C ALA A 91 13.63 -14.75 -0.25
N TYR A 92 14.15 -15.82 0.33
CA TYR A 92 13.41 -17.07 0.56
C TYR A 92 12.17 -16.84 1.45
N LEU A 93 12.33 -16.16 2.59
CA LEU A 93 11.21 -15.84 3.48
C LEU A 93 10.16 -14.96 2.80
N GLN A 94 10.59 -14.03 1.97
CA GLN A 94 9.68 -13.16 1.21
C GLN A 94 8.94 -13.92 0.10
N THR A 95 9.59 -14.88 -0.55
CA THR A 95 8.95 -15.75 -1.53
C THR A 95 7.85 -16.59 -0.90
N LEU A 96 8.09 -17.15 0.30
CA LEU A 96 7.03 -17.87 1.04
C LEU A 96 5.82 -16.95 1.36
N GLY A 97 6.08 -15.70 1.72
CA GLY A 97 5.02 -14.72 1.96
C GLY A 97 4.22 -14.39 0.68
N LEU A 98 4.91 -14.35 -0.46
CA LEU A 98 4.30 -14.08 -1.76
C LEU A 98 3.27 -15.15 -2.17
N GLU A 99 3.53 -16.42 -1.86
CA GLU A 99 2.63 -17.53 -2.19
C GLU A 99 1.20 -17.36 -1.66
N THR A 100 1.04 -16.64 -0.57
CA THR A 100 -0.27 -16.42 0.08
C THR A 100 -0.73 -14.96 0.05
N LEU A 101 0.00 -14.09 -0.65
CA LEU A 101 -0.25 -12.64 -0.61
C LEU A 101 -1.68 -12.29 -0.99
N ASP A 102 -2.17 -12.77 -2.13
CA ASP A 102 -3.48 -12.42 -2.67
C ASP A 102 -4.61 -12.85 -1.72
N VAL A 103 -4.56 -14.10 -1.26
CA VAL A 103 -5.57 -14.64 -0.32
C VAL A 103 -5.62 -13.84 0.98
N ARG A 104 -4.44 -13.52 1.54
CA ARG A 104 -4.36 -12.74 2.77
C ARG A 104 -4.85 -11.31 2.57
N TYR A 105 -4.42 -10.69 1.49
CA TYR A 105 -4.77 -9.30 1.20
C TYR A 105 -6.27 -9.13 0.94
N GLN A 106 -6.86 -10.00 0.11
CA GLN A 106 -8.30 -9.99 -0.15
C GLN A 106 -9.11 -10.17 1.15
N ARG A 107 -8.68 -11.07 2.03
CA ARG A 107 -9.35 -11.25 3.33
C ARG A 107 -9.21 -10.02 4.21
N GLN A 108 -8.04 -9.41 4.27
CA GLN A 108 -7.80 -8.19 5.04
C GLN A 108 -8.62 -7.01 4.49
N ALA A 109 -8.70 -6.84 3.17
CA ALA A 109 -9.51 -5.81 2.54
C ALA A 109 -11.02 -6.00 2.81
N SER A 110 -11.50 -7.24 2.71
CA SER A 110 -12.89 -7.58 3.06
C SER A 110 -13.20 -7.27 4.53
N ASN A 111 -12.30 -7.63 5.44
CA ASN A 111 -12.46 -7.32 6.86
C ASN A 111 -12.43 -5.80 7.13
N ALA A 112 -11.58 -5.05 6.41
CA ALA A 112 -11.53 -3.59 6.54
C ALA A 112 -12.83 -2.93 6.08
N LEU A 113 -13.42 -3.40 4.99
CA LEU A 113 -14.70 -2.91 4.49
C LEU A 113 -15.83 -3.18 5.50
N GLU A 114 -15.95 -4.41 5.98
CA GLU A 114 -16.96 -4.80 6.96
C GLU A 114 -16.83 -4.00 8.26
N LEU A 115 -15.61 -3.90 8.78
CA LEU A 115 -15.32 -3.10 9.98
C LEU A 115 -15.66 -1.62 9.77
N SER A 116 -15.34 -1.06 8.60
CA SER A 116 -15.64 0.33 8.27
C SER A 116 -17.13 0.61 8.28
N LYS A 117 -17.95 -0.28 7.70
CA LYS A 117 -19.42 -0.19 7.70
C LYS A 117 -19.96 -0.28 9.13
N THR A 118 -19.55 -1.30 9.88
CA THR A 118 -19.97 -1.51 11.28
C THR A 118 -19.64 -0.31 12.17
N LEU A 119 -18.44 0.22 12.07
CA LEU A 119 -18.04 1.40 12.87
C LEU A 119 -18.84 2.64 12.50
N LYS A 120 -19.11 2.84 11.22
CA LYS A 120 -19.91 3.97 10.73
C LYS A 120 -21.35 3.91 11.24
N GLU A 121 -21.97 2.73 11.18
CA GLU A 121 -23.35 2.49 11.62
C GLU A 121 -23.49 2.54 13.15
N SER A 122 -22.43 2.19 13.88
CA SER A 122 -22.46 2.15 15.35
C SER A 122 -22.65 3.50 16.03
N GLY A 123 -22.28 4.61 15.38
CA GLY A 123 -22.26 5.95 15.95
C GLY A 123 -21.23 6.15 17.09
N LEU A 124 -20.40 5.16 17.37
CA LEU A 124 -19.40 5.19 18.44
C LEU A 124 -18.19 6.05 18.09
N VAL A 125 -17.90 6.20 16.80
CA VAL A 125 -16.80 7.01 16.26
C VAL A 125 -17.35 8.27 15.62
N LYS A 126 -16.54 9.32 15.55
CA LYS A 126 -16.94 10.59 14.91
C LYS A 126 -16.96 10.45 13.38
N ALA A 127 -15.95 9.78 12.84
CA ALA A 127 -15.84 9.52 11.42
C ALA A 127 -15.02 8.25 11.14
N VAL A 128 -15.30 7.62 10.01
CA VAL A 128 -14.53 6.52 9.43
C VAL A 128 -14.07 6.98 8.05
N ASN A 129 -12.78 6.91 7.79
CA ASN A 129 -12.22 7.21 6.49
C ASN A 129 -11.64 5.91 5.90
N TYR A 130 -12.34 5.34 4.95
CA TYR A 130 -11.94 4.17 4.19
C TYR A 130 -12.36 4.35 2.72
N ILE A 131 -11.42 4.21 1.80
CA ILE A 131 -11.63 4.49 0.37
C ILE A 131 -12.58 3.51 -0.33
N GLY A 132 -12.94 2.41 0.32
CA GLY A 132 -13.94 1.45 -0.16
C GLY A 132 -15.37 1.75 0.27
N LEU A 133 -15.63 2.84 0.99
CA LEU A 133 -16.97 3.31 1.29
C LEU A 133 -17.47 4.21 0.16
N GLU A 134 -18.69 3.98 -0.33
CA GLU A 134 -19.27 4.71 -1.47
C GLU A 134 -19.38 6.23 -1.26
N ASP A 135 -19.52 6.66 -0.01
CA ASP A 135 -19.56 8.08 0.34
C ASP A 135 -18.17 8.71 0.58
N ASN A 136 -17.08 7.95 0.40
CA ASN A 136 -15.74 8.50 0.46
C ASN A 136 -15.45 9.32 -0.81
N PRO A 137 -14.91 10.54 -0.70
CA PRO A 137 -14.65 11.40 -1.85
C PRO A 137 -13.68 10.81 -2.89
N TYR A 138 -12.89 9.81 -2.50
CA TYR A 138 -11.95 9.10 -3.38
C TYR A 138 -12.48 7.76 -3.89
N TYR A 139 -13.71 7.37 -3.55
CA TYR A 139 -14.25 6.05 -3.91
C TYR A 139 -14.19 5.77 -5.42
N GLU A 140 -14.72 6.67 -6.23
CA GLU A 140 -14.74 6.54 -7.69
C GLU A 140 -13.34 6.45 -8.29
N LEU A 141 -12.41 7.26 -7.79
CA LEU A 141 -11.02 7.24 -8.23
C LEU A 141 -10.34 5.92 -7.83
N ALA A 142 -10.55 5.47 -6.60
CA ALA A 142 -10.03 4.20 -6.11
C ALA A 142 -10.54 3.02 -6.95
N GLN A 143 -11.84 2.99 -7.27
CA GLN A 143 -12.43 1.93 -8.11
C GLN A 143 -11.84 1.92 -9.52
N ARG A 144 -11.60 3.09 -10.12
CA ARG A 144 -10.98 3.18 -11.46
C ARG A 144 -9.55 2.70 -11.48
N GLN A 145 -8.76 3.03 -10.44
CA GLN A 145 -7.33 2.73 -10.40
C GLN A 145 -7.01 1.34 -9.86
N PHE A 146 -7.76 0.88 -8.88
CA PHE A 146 -7.45 -0.33 -8.10
C PHE A 146 -8.55 -1.40 -8.21
N GLY A 147 -9.58 -1.16 -9.02
CA GLY A 147 -10.69 -2.08 -9.15
C GLY A 147 -11.49 -2.23 -7.85
N LYS A 148 -11.94 -3.45 -7.57
CA LYS A 148 -12.76 -3.72 -6.38
C LYS A 148 -11.99 -3.72 -5.06
N THR A 149 -10.66 -3.65 -5.12
CA THR A 149 -9.82 -3.74 -3.92
C THR A 149 -9.52 -2.36 -3.38
N ALA A 150 -10.13 -2.01 -2.27
CA ALA A 150 -9.98 -0.70 -1.64
C ALA A 150 -8.88 -0.64 -0.57
N GLY A 151 -8.02 -1.68 -0.53
CA GLY A 151 -6.97 -1.78 0.47
C GLY A 151 -7.44 -2.30 1.84
N ALA A 152 -6.50 -2.54 2.73
CA ALA A 152 -6.73 -3.10 4.04
C ALA A 152 -6.51 -2.11 5.20
N MET A 153 -6.44 -0.83 4.89
CA MET A 153 -6.21 0.24 5.87
C MET A 153 -7.39 1.19 5.95
N LEU A 154 -7.79 1.50 7.17
CA LEU A 154 -8.79 2.52 7.47
C LEU A 154 -8.32 3.44 8.59
N THR A 155 -8.88 4.62 8.70
CA THR A 155 -8.68 5.51 9.84
C THR A 155 -10.02 5.87 10.48
N ILE A 156 -9.99 6.06 11.81
CA ILE A 156 -11.15 6.47 12.59
C ILE A 156 -10.84 7.74 13.38
N ASP A 157 -11.81 8.64 13.45
CA ASP A 157 -11.76 9.82 14.31
C ASP A 157 -12.56 9.54 15.59
N LEU A 158 -11.90 9.64 16.74
CA LEU A 158 -12.47 9.37 18.06
C LEU A 158 -12.75 10.66 18.87
N ARG A 159 -12.97 11.76 18.19
CA ARG A 159 -13.40 13.07 18.74
C ARG A 159 -12.33 13.83 19.55
N SER A 160 -11.45 13.16 20.31
CA SER A 160 -10.40 13.81 21.07
C SER A 160 -9.20 12.89 21.29
N LYS A 161 -8.05 13.50 21.58
CA LYS A 161 -6.81 12.80 21.91
C LYS A 161 -6.98 11.84 23.10
N ASP A 162 -7.71 12.26 24.13
CA ASP A 162 -7.96 11.40 25.30
C ASP A 162 -8.83 10.19 24.98
N HIS A 163 -9.80 10.33 24.06
CA HIS A 163 -10.57 9.20 23.57
C HIS A 163 -9.69 8.22 22.78
N CYS A 164 -8.75 8.71 21.96
CA CYS A 164 -7.82 7.85 21.25
C CYS A 164 -6.95 7.03 22.23
N PHE A 165 -6.37 7.66 23.25
CA PHE A 165 -5.57 6.93 24.24
C PHE A 165 -6.39 5.92 25.03
N ARG A 166 -7.60 6.27 25.46
CA ARG A 166 -8.50 5.33 26.16
C ARG A 166 -8.89 4.16 25.28
N PHE A 167 -9.16 4.39 23.99
CA PHE A 167 -9.46 3.36 23.03
C PHE A 167 -8.26 2.40 22.85
N LEU A 168 -7.07 2.95 22.55
CA LEU A 168 -5.86 2.16 22.36
C LEU A 168 -5.51 1.30 23.58
N ASN A 169 -5.67 1.84 24.78
CA ASN A 169 -5.36 1.13 26.03
C ASN A 169 -6.37 0.01 26.37
N ARG A 170 -7.53 -0.01 25.72
CA ARG A 170 -8.57 -1.04 25.91
C ARG A 170 -8.57 -2.12 24.84
N LEU A 171 -7.74 -1.99 23.80
CA LEU A 171 -7.61 -3.02 22.78
C LEU A 171 -7.09 -4.32 23.39
N ARG A 172 -7.73 -5.44 23.03
CA ARG A 172 -7.37 -6.78 23.50
C ARG A 172 -6.93 -7.72 22.38
N LEU A 173 -7.59 -7.62 21.23
CA LEU A 173 -7.32 -8.46 20.05
C LEU A 173 -6.39 -7.76 19.06
N ILE A 174 -6.53 -6.45 18.92
CA ILE A 174 -5.72 -5.64 18.00
C ILE A 174 -4.46 -5.22 18.74
N HIS A 175 -3.31 -5.58 18.18
CA HIS A 175 -2.02 -5.20 18.72
C HIS A 175 -1.69 -3.75 18.37
N ARG A 176 -1.18 -3.03 19.36
CA ARG A 176 -0.63 -1.71 19.15
C ARG A 176 0.79 -1.85 18.60
N ILE A 177 1.01 -1.29 17.41
CA ILE A 177 2.33 -1.19 16.79
C ILE A 177 2.73 0.28 16.89
N GLY A 178 3.91 0.52 17.45
CA GLY A 178 4.49 1.88 17.62
C GLY A 178 5.34 2.27 16.43
#